data_fc6a4506157e2fe588d99d78de49e9a6
#
_entry.id   fc6a4506157e2fe588d99d78de49e9a6
#
_cell.length_a   1.000
_cell.length_b   1.000
_cell.length_c   1.000
_cell.angle_alpha   90.00
_cell.angle_beta   90.00
_cell.angle_gamma   90.00
#
_symmetry.space_group_name_H-M   'P 1'
#
loop_
_entity.id
_entity.type
_entity.pdbx_description
1 polymer ?
#
loop_
_entity_poly.entity_id
_entity_poly.type
_entity_poly.pdbx_seq_one_letter_code
_entity_poly.pdbx_strand_id
1 'polypeptide(L)'
;MMRIAIYGPTKNQAHHVQAWYDSCKDADVICIADTGSTDGTKEAMLALGVQVTDVRIIPWRFDDAFNTAMYLVPDDIDVCIRLDTDERLTPGWRDKLEAAWKPETTRLRYPYIWNWNADGTPGRQWYGDRIHSRKGYRWMGATHEGLVSRLPEIHTFTDDFQIHHFPDPKSKSGDLSLLEESVREWPHDSRIKAYLGREYAYQKIWDKCAATYKEFLGMSFDTVERCQALTTLAQAEPENKLFWLKQAAYEVPTHREPLVALAQHYYEAADWKNCYDYSHRALKITKHPMDYTCTPEAWGWQPHDLLSIAAWNLRLYDECLEQAKTALEKSPDDTRLKNNLKLIEDFIAKNLRG
;
A
#
# COMPACT_ATOMS: atom_id res chain seq x y z
N MET A 1 27.67 12.94 -16.50
CA MET A 1 26.22 12.81 -16.54
C MET A 1 25.91 11.44 -15.94
N MET A 2 25.00 11.37 -15.00
CA MET A 2 24.58 10.11 -14.36
C MET A 2 23.93 9.19 -15.38
N ARG A 3 24.31 7.91 -15.40
CA ARG A 3 23.70 6.91 -16.28
C ARG A 3 22.63 6.13 -15.54
N ILE A 4 21.43 6.10 -16.09
CA ILE A 4 20.25 5.54 -15.47
C ILE A 4 19.69 4.39 -16.31
N ALA A 5 19.41 3.25 -15.67
CA ALA A 5 18.74 2.12 -16.30
C ALA A 5 17.35 1.85 -15.71
N ILE A 6 16.42 1.51 -16.59
CA ILE A 6 15.15 0.88 -16.22
C ILE A 6 15.30 -0.63 -16.38
N TYR A 7 14.77 -1.40 -15.41
CA TYR A 7 14.78 -2.87 -15.51
C TYR A 7 13.52 -3.48 -14.87
N GLY A 8 13.19 -4.67 -15.31
CA GLY A 8 12.11 -5.47 -14.72
C GLY A 8 11.81 -6.72 -15.54
N PRO A 9 11.11 -7.70 -14.98
CA PRO A 9 10.49 -8.78 -15.74
C PRO A 9 9.18 -8.29 -16.34
N THR A 10 8.77 -8.97 -17.43
CA THR A 10 7.43 -8.76 -18.03
C THR A 10 6.82 -10.08 -18.47
N LYS A 11 5.49 -10.12 -18.53
CA LYS A 11 4.74 -11.20 -19.19
C LYS A 11 3.33 -10.74 -19.55
N ASN A 12 2.98 -10.81 -20.84
CA ASN A 12 1.62 -10.53 -21.35
C ASN A 12 1.09 -9.15 -20.92
N GLN A 13 1.81 -8.09 -21.29
CA GLN A 13 1.50 -6.69 -20.94
C GLN A 13 1.45 -5.78 -22.18
N ALA A 14 1.11 -6.33 -23.38
CA ALA A 14 1.19 -5.59 -24.64
C ALA A 14 0.44 -4.25 -24.61
N HIS A 15 -0.71 -4.20 -23.96
CA HIS A 15 -1.55 -3.00 -23.86
C HIS A 15 -0.94 -1.89 -22.99
N HIS A 16 0.01 -2.20 -22.11
CA HIS A 16 0.71 -1.23 -21.30
C HIS A 16 1.98 -0.69 -21.92
N VAL A 17 2.58 -1.42 -22.89
CA VAL A 17 3.94 -1.17 -23.40
C VAL A 17 4.15 0.28 -23.83
N GLN A 18 3.26 0.83 -24.68
CA GLN A 18 3.46 2.17 -25.24
C GLN A 18 3.47 3.25 -24.14
N ALA A 19 2.46 3.26 -23.25
CA ALA A 19 2.35 4.25 -22.19
C ALA A 19 3.47 4.09 -21.15
N TRP A 20 3.90 2.86 -20.87
CA TRP A 20 5.06 2.57 -20.02
C TRP A 20 6.34 3.13 -20.61
N TYR A 21 6.63 2.83 -21.88
CA TYR A 21 7.82 3.32 -22.58
C TYR A 21 7.85 4.85 -22.64
N ASP A 22 6.74 5.48 -22.98
CA ASP A 22 6.64 6.95 -23.03
C ASP A 22 6.98 7.61 -21.69
N SER A 23 6.72 6.95 -20.57
CA SER A 23 7.04 7.44 -19.24
C SER A 23 8.51 7.27 -18.85
N CYS A 24 9.23 6.30 -19.43
CA CYS A 24 10.59 5.94 -19.01
C CYS A 24 11.66 6.04 -20.11
N LYS A 25 11.30 6.45 -21.33
CA LYS A 25 12.22 6.54 -22.48
C LYS A 25 13.41 7.48 -22.30
N ASP A 26 13.38 8.36 -21.30
CA ASP A 26 14.51 9.25 -20.98
C ASP A 26 15.65 8.52 -20.22
N ALA A 27 15.50 7.23 -19.90
CA ALA A 27 16.59 6.41 -19.36
C ALA A 27 17.66 6.12 -20.42
N ASP A 28 18.91 5.96 -19.97
CA ASP A 28 20.03 5.65 -20.89
C ASP A 28 19.95 4.21 -21.40
N VAL A 29 19.39 3.29 -20.60
CA VAL A 29 19.25 1.88 -20.94
C VAL A 29 17.91 1.36 -20.37
N ILE A 30 17.22 0.54 -21.14
CA ILE A 30 16.02 -0.18 -20.70
C ILE A 30 16.22 -1.66 -20.97
N CYS A 31 16.33 -2.47 -19.89
CA CYS A 31 16.58 -3.91 -19.93
C CYS A 31 15.41 -4.69 -19.36
N ILE A 32 14.72 -5.46 -20.19
CA ILE A 32 13.53 -6.24 -19.78
C ILE A 32 13.79 -7.75 -19.93
N ALA A 33 13.48 -8.48 -18.89
CA ALA A 33 13.43 -9.95 -18.90
C ALA A 33 12.03 -10.43 -19.25
N ASP A 34 11.81 -10.88 -20.50
CA ASP A 34 10.52 -11.47 -20.89
C ASP A 34 10.43 -12.90 -20.40
N THR A 35 9.43 -13.19 -19.57
CA THR A 35 9.22 -14.49 -18.93
C THR A 35 8.26 -15.40 -19.69
N GLY A 36 8.13 -15.18 -21.00
CA GLY A 36 7.34 -15.97 -21.92
C GLY A 36 6.01 -15.32 -22.29
N SER A 37 6.07 -14.09 -22.80
CA SER A 37 4.90 -13.41 -23.37
C SER A 37 4.45 -14.06 -24.68
N THR A 38 3.13 -14.02 -24.92
CA THR A 38 2.48 -14.60 -26.10
C THR A 38 1.46 -13.65 -26.75
N ASP A 39 1.36 -12.41 -26.23
CA ASP A 39 0.36 -11.42 -26.63
C ASP A 39 0.92 -10.27 -27.48
N GLY A 40 2.20 -10.36 -27.91
CA GLY A 40 2.88 -9.29 -28.65
C GLY A 40 3.65 -8.31 -27.78
N THR A 41 3.72 -8.51 -26.46
CA THR A 41 4.49 -7.64 -25.52
C THR A 41 5.95 -7.45 -25.96
N LYS A 42 6.64 -8.55 -26.25
CA LYS A 42 8.05 -8.56 -26.65
C LYS A 42 8.27 -7.80 -27.95
N GLU A 43 7.46 -8.08 -28.96
CA GLU A 43 7.55 -7.46 -30.27
C GLU A 43 7.33 -5.95 -30.18
N ALA A 44 6.34 -5.51 -29.35
CA ALA A 44 6.07 -4.09 -29.13
C ALA A 44 7.24 -3.40 -28.43
N MET A 45 7.87 -4.02 -27.42
CA MET A 45 9.05 -3.47 -26.74
C MET A 45 10.26 -3.37 -27.66
N LEU A 46 10.54 -4.42 -28.45
CA LEU A 46 11.64 -4.41 -29.42
C LEU A 46 11.47 -3.32 -30.49
N ALA A 47 10.25 -3.09 -30.97
CA ALA A 47 9.96 -2.02 -31.93
C ALA A 47 10.24 -0.61 -31.38
N LEU A 48 10.21 -0.43 -30.05
CA LEU A 48 10.53 0.81 -29.36
C LEU A 48 12.03 0.92 -28.98
N GLY A 49 12.86 -0.06 -29.33
CA GLY A 49 14.28 -0.07 -29.03
C GLY A 49 14.63 -0.55 -27.61
N VAL A 50 13.69 -1.15 -26.90
CA VAL A 50 13.93 -1.76 -25.58
C VAL A 50 14.78 -3.02 -25.73
N GLN A 51 15.76 -3.21 -24.87
CA GLN A 51 16.53 -4.46 -24.80
C GLN A 51 15.71 -5.54 -24.09
N VAL A 52 15.22 -6.52 -24.84
CA VAL A 52 14.40 -7.62 -24.30
C VAL A 52 15.16 -8.93 -24.40
N THR A 53 15.26 -9.63 -23.27
CA THR A 53 15.89 -10.95 -23.18
C THR A 53 14.84 -11.98 -22.74
N ASP A 54 14.71 -13.07 -23.50
CA ASP A 54 13.87 -14.21 -23.10
C ASP A 54 14.50 -14.91 -21.91
N VAL A 55 13.73 -15.08 -20.84
CA VAL A 55 14.18 -15.79 -19.64
C VAL A 55 13.15 -16.85 -19.23
N ARG A 56 13.62 -17.90 -18.58
CA ARG A 56 12.78 -18.95 -18.05
C ARG A 56 13.08 -19.21 -16.59
N ILE A 57 12.11 -18.94 -15.72
CA ILE A 57 12.22 -19.12 -14.27
C ILE A 57 11.42 -20.36 -13.88
N ILE A 58 12.13 -21.40 -13.40
CA ILE A 58 11.51 -22.68 -13.01
C ILE A 58 12.16 -23.22 -11.73
N PRO A 59 11.44 -23.46 -10.64
CA PRO A 59 10.03 -23.05 -10.43
C PRO A 59 9.89 -21.54 -10.47
N TRP A 60 8.67 -21.01 -10.67
CA TRP A 60 8.44 -19.59 -10.69
C TRP A 60 8.73 -18.97 -9.33
N ARG A 61 9.53 -17.89 -9.34
CA ARG A 61 9.85 -17.03 -8.21
C ARG A 61 10.04 -15.60 -8.68
N PHE A 62 9.45 -14.65 -7.99
CA PHE A 62 9.58 -13.24 -8.37
C PHE A 62 11.00 -12.70 -8.13
N ASP A 63 11.64 -13.04 -7.02
CA ASP A 63 13.00 -12.60 -6.74
C ASP A 63 14.02 -13.07 -7.81
N ASP A 64 13.89 -14.29 -8.30
CA ASP A 64 14.74 -14.79 -9.39
C ASP A 64 14.48 -14.03 -10.70
N ALA A 65 13.22 -13.70 -11.01
CA ALA A 65 12.87 -12.92 -12.19
C ALA A 65 13.45 -11.50 -12.10
N PHE A 66 13.31 -10.82 -10.95
CA PHE A 66 13.87 -9.48 -10.74
C PHE A 66 15.40 -9.48 -10.69
N ASN A 67 16.03 -10.46 -10.05
CA ASN A 67 17.49 -10.60 -10.05
C ASN A 67 18.02 -10.84 -11.46
N THR A 68 17.34 -11.66 -12.26
CA THR A 68 17.71 -11.91 -13.66
C THR A 68 17.61 -10.63 -14.48
N ALA A 69 16.51 -9.87 -14.36
CA ALA A 69 16.37 -8.59 -15.04
C ALA A 69 17.44 -7.58 -14.61
N MET A 70 17.73 -7.48 -13.31
CA MET A 70 18.77 -6.61 -12.77
C MET A 70 20.18 -7.02 -13.27
N TYR A 71 20.44 -8.32 -13.44
CA TYR A 71 21.72 -8.82 -13.98
C TYR A 71 21.96 -8.38 -15.42
N LEU A 72 20.90 -8.19 -16.22
CA LEU A 72 21.01 -7.71 -17.60
C LEU A 72 21.44 -6.24 -17.71
N VAL A 73 21.33 -5.47 -16.63
CA VAL A 73 21.73 -4.06 -16.60
C VAL A 73 23.25 -3.95 -16.69
N PRO A 74 23.81 -3.12 -17.60
CA PRO A 74 25.25 -2.92 -17.75
C PRO A 74 25.94 -2.45 -16.46
N ASP A 75 27.21 -2.80 -16.29
CA ASP A 75 27.99 -2.49 -15.08
C ASP A 75 28.36 -1.01 -14.94
N ASP A 76 28.30 -0.24 -16.01
CA ASP A 76 28.61 1.19 -16.06
C ASP A 76 27.37 2.09 -15.80
N ILE A 77 26.28 1.52 -15.34
CA ILE A 77 25.10 2.24 -14.86
C ILE A 77 25.31 2.70 -13.41
N ASP A 78 24.95 3.93 -13.12
CA ASP A 78 25.03 4.52 -11.78
C ASP A 78 23.77 4.20 -10.95
N VAL A 79 22.59 4.36 -11.56
CA VAL A 79 21.28 4.23 -10.91
C VAL A 79 20.36 3.28 -11.68
N CYS A 80 19.77 2.37 -10.96
CA CYS A 80 18.79 1.42 -11.45
C CYS A 80 17.39 1.76 -10.93
N ILE A 81 16.40 1.71 -11.80
CA ILE A 81 14.97 1.85 -11.46
C ILE A 81 14.28 0.56 -11.85
N ARG A 82 13.76 -0.19 -10.87
CA ARG A 82 12.80 -1.24 -11.18
C ARG A 82 11.45 -0.58 -11.47
N LEU A 83 10.95 -0.82 -12.68
CA LEU A 83 9.67 -0.29 -13.13
C LEU A 83 8.86 -1.39 -13.81
N ASP A 84 7.77 -1.82 -13.17
CA ASP A 84 6.88 -2.82 -13.73
C ASP A 84 6.11 -2.25 -14.94
N THR A 85 5.68 -3.08 -15.88
CA THR A 85 5.08 -2.60 -17.13
C THR A 85 3.74 -1.89 -16.92
N ASP A 86 3.07 -2.13 -15.81
CA ASP A 86 1.85 -1.44 -15.37
C ASP A 86 2.12 -0.19 -14.50
N GLU A 87 3.38 0.27 -14.44
CA GLU A 87 3.79 1.48 -13.70
C GLU A 87 4.20 2.61 -14.64
N ARG A 88 4.14 3.85 -14.18
CA ARG A 88 4.51 5.06 -14.94
C ARG A 88 5.28 6.04 -14.07
N LEU A 89 6.41 6.51 -14.56
CA LEU A 89 7.12 7.65 -14.02
C LEU A 89 6.41 8.95 -14.43
N THR A 90 6.31 9.91 -13.52
CA THR A 90 5.73 11.23 -13.86
C THR A 90 6.68 12.07 -14.72
N PRO A 91 6.14 13.00 -15.56
CA PRO A 91 6.97 13.80 -16.47
C PRO A 91 8.09 14.57 -15.77
N GLY A 92 9.25 14.62 -16.42
CA GLY A 92 10.45 15.28 -15.91
C GLY A 92 11.15 14.53 -14.77
N TRP A 93 10.84 13.26 -14.58
CA TRP A 93 11.41 12.43 -13.53
C TRP A 93 12.93 12.39 -13.56
N ARG A 94 13.55 12.39 -14.75
CA ARG A 94 15.01 12.26 -14.89
C ARG A 94 15.75 13.41 -14.22
N ASP A 95 15.42 14.64 -14.60
CA ASP A 95 16.07 15.84 -14.03
C ASP A 95 15.87 15.93 -12.52
N LYS A 96 14.66 15.58 -12.06
CA LYS A 96 14.29 15.56 -10.64
C LYS A 96 15.03 14.48 -9.86
N LEU A 97 15.20 13.29 -10.45
CA LEU A 97 16.00 12.21 -9.87
C LEU A 97 17.47 12.63 -9.78
N GLU A 98 18.05 13.16 -10.86
CA GLU A 98 19.43 13.64 -10.88
C GLU A 98 19.67 14.73 -9.83
N ALA A 99 18.72 15.64 -9.62
CA ALA A 99 18.79 16.68 -8.59
C ALA A 99 18.70 16.11 -7.14
N ALA A 100 17.91 15.06 -6.94
CA ALA A 100 17.71 14.44 -5.63
C ALA A 100 18.83 13.44 -5.27
N TRP A 101 19.50 12.85 -6.26
CA TRP A 101 20.56 11.86 -6.07
C TRP A 101 21.87 12.51 -5.69
N LYS A 102 22.33 12.32 -4.46
CA LYS A 102 23.63 12.81 -3.97
C LYS A 102 24.72 11.77 -4.22
N PRO A 103 26.02 12.15 -4.25
CA PRO A 103 27.14 11.22 -4.51
C PRO A 103 27.15 9.98 -3.60
N GLU A 104 26.72 10.13 -2.34
CA GLU A 104 26.69 9.07 -1.36
C GLU A 104 25.37 8.26 -1.35
N THR A 105 24.35 8.71 -2.10
CA THR A 105 23.04 8.04 -2.15
C THR A 105 23.19 6.62 -2.70
N THR A 106 22.59 5.68 -2.01
CA THR A 106 22.50 4.29 -2.49
C THR A 106 21.07 3.88 -2.81
N ARG A 107 20.07 4.52 -2.19
CA ARG A 107 18.65 4.29 -2.43
C ARG A 107 17.88 5.61 -2.38
N LEU A 108 16.97 5.82 -3.35
CA LEU A 108 16.09 6.98 -3.38
C LEU A 108 14.67 6.56 -3.02
N ARG A 109 14.05 7.28 -2.08
CA ARG A 109 12.66 7.15 -1.69
C ARG A 109 11.84 8.22 -2.40
N TYR A 110 10.69 7.80 -2.97
CA TYR A 110 9.82 8.63 -3.78
C TYR A 110 8.34 8.27 -3.53
N PRO A 111 7.37 9.16 -3.73
CA PRO A 111 5.96 8.82 -3.59
C PRO A 111 5.55 7.79 -4.66
N TYR A 112 4.96 6.69 -4.19
CA TYR A 112 4.38 5.63 -5.00
C TYR A 112 2.87 5.61 -4.82
N ILE A 113 2.13 5.79 -5.93
CA ILE A 113 0.66 5.82 -5.92
C ILE A 113 0.15 4.46 -6.41
N TRP A 114 -0.44 3.69 -5.49
CA TRP A 114 -0.92 2.35 -5.77
C TRP A 114 -2.24 2.33 -6.55
N ASN A 115 -3.16 3.23 -6.19
CA ASN A 115 -4.47 3.34 -6.83
C ASN A 115 -5.03 4.76 -6.68
N TRP A 116 -6.14 5.02 -7.37
CA TRP A 116 -6.79 6.32 -7.42
C TRP A 116 -8.21 6.22 -6.87
N ASN A 117 -8.65 7.25 -6.17
CA ASN A 117 -10.02 7.43 -5.75
C ASN A 117 -10.90 7.86 -6.95
N ALA A 118 -12.21 7.73 -6.82
CA ALA A 118 -13.15 8.10 -7.88
C ALA A 118 -13.09 9.60 -8.29
N ASP A 119 -12.64 10.48 -7.38
CA ASP A 119 -12.46 11.91 -7.61
C ASP A 119 -11.11 12.27 -8.26
N GLY A 120 -10.27 11.26 -8.58
CA GLY A 120 -8.96 11.43 -9.19
C GLY A 120 -7.85 11.77 -8.19
N THR A 121 -8.12 11.79 -6.90
CA THR A 121 -7.08 11.94 -5.88
C THR A 121 -6.35 10.61 -5.63
N PRO A 122 -5.07 10.63 -5.18
CA PRO A 122 -4.37 9.43 -4.78
C PRO A 122 -5.12 8.66 -3.70
N GLY A 123 -5.26 7.34 -3.87
CA GLY A 123 -5.79 6.44 -2.87
C GLY A 123 -4.68 5.98 -1.91
N ARG A 124 -4.30 4.70 -1.98
CA ARG A 124 -3.16 4.19 -1.21
C ARG A 124 -1.85 4.67 -1.80
N GLN A 125 -0.99 5.19 -0.94
CA GLN A 125 0.32 5.71 -1.33
C GLN A 125 1.34 5.52 -0.21
N TRP A 126 2.62 5.39 -0.59
CA TRP A 126 3.75 5.31 0.34
C TRP A 126 5.04 5.75 -0.34
N TYR A 127 6.14 5.84 0.43
CA TYR A 127 7.45 6.02 -0.17
C TYR A 127 7.96 4.70 -0.76
N GLY A 128 8.03 4.63 -2.09
CA GLY A 128 8.64 3.53 -2.83
C GLY A 128 10.17 3.49 -2.62
N ASP A 129 10.77 2.33 -2.88
CA ASP A 129 12.19 2.06 -2.60
C ASP A 129 12.93 1.29 -3.70
N ARG A 130 12.39 1.32 -4.92
CA ARG A 130 12.89 0.55 -6.07
C ARG A 130 13.87 1.31 -6.96
N ILE A 131 14.38 2.48 -6.49
CA ILE A 131 15.42 3.26 -7.15
C ILE A 131 16.69 3.16 -6.32
N HIS A 132 17.74 2.57 -6.90
CA HIS A 132 18.94 2.19 -6.16
C HIS A 132 20.21 2.27 -7.00
N SER A 133 21.38 2.32 -6.35
CA SER A 133 22.67 2.19 -7.04
C SER A 133 22.82 0.81 -7.71
N ARG A 134 23.58 0.74 -8.79
CA ARG A 134 23.78 -0.50 -9.56
C ARG A 134 24.35 -1.65 -8.74
N LYS A 135 25.17 -1.39 -7.72
CA LYS A 135 25.93 -2.40 -6.99
C LYS A 135 25.40 -2.61 -5.57
N GLY A 136 25.57 -3.84 -5.07
CA GLY A 136 25.31 -4.16 -3.67
C GLY A 136 23.89 -4.67 -3.37
N TYR A 137 22.99 -4.66 -4.33
CA TYR A 137 21.59 -5.02 -4.14
C TYR A 137 21.23 -6.42 -4.66
N ARG A 138 20.22 -7.01 -4.03
CA ARG A 138 19.59 -8.26 -4.44
C ARG A 138 18.12 -8.26 -4.04
N TRP A 139 17.28 -8.78 -4.90
CA TRP A 139 15.88 -9.11 -4.57
C TRP A 139 15.82 -10.42 -3.79
N MET A 140 14.99 -10.49 -2.76
CA MET A 140 14.83 -11.66 -1.88
C MET A 140 13.36 -11.87 -1.54
N GLY A 141 12.93 -13.14 -1.57
CA GLY A 141 11.56 -13.60 -1.33
C GLY A 141 10.89 -14.08 -2.60
N ALA A 142 10.38 -15.33 -2.60
CA ALA A 142 9.76 -15.95 -3.77
C ALA A 142 8.53 -15.15 -4.27
N THR A 143 7.86 -14.45 -3.38
CA THR A 143 6.86 -13.40 -3.65
C THR A 143 6.98 -12.29 -2.61
N HIS A 144 6.35 -11.12 -2.87
CA HIS A 144 6.52 -9.90 -2.06
C HIS A 144 7.99 -9.61 -1.78
N GLU A 145 8.78 -9.74 -2.81
CA GLU A 145 10.23 -9.58 -2.77
C GLU A 145 10.66 -8.22 -2.25
N GLY A 146 11.69 -8.24 -1.42
CA GLY A 146 12.35 -7.02 -0.92
C GLY A 146 13.68 -6.80 -1.61
N LEU A 147 14.00 -5.56 -1.91
CA LEU A 147 15.32 -5.17 -2.36
C LEU A 147 16.24 -5.04 -1.14
N VAL A 148 17.21 -5.92 -1.02
CA VAL A 148 18.13 -5.99 0.13
C VAL A 148 19.52 -5.56 -0.30
N SER A 149 20.16 -4.70 0.48
CA SER A 149 21.55 -4.30 0.27
C SER A 149 22.51 -5.16 1.08
N ARG A 150 23.65 -5.51 0.52
CA ARG A 150 24.79 -6.13 1.20
C ARG A 150 25.79 -5.09 1.72
N LEU A 151 25.59 -3.83 1.40
CA LEU A 151 26.41 -2.69 1.78
C LEU A 151 25.60 -1.75 2.67
N PRO A 152 26.26 -0.90 3.47
CA PRO A 152 25.55 0.17 4.19
C PRO A 152 24.74 1.04 3.22
N GLU A 153 23.49 1.35 3.59
CA GLU A 153 22.59 2.14 2.76
C GLU A 153 22.53 3.59 3.23
N ILE A 154 22.54 4.50 2.24
CA ILE A 154 22.27 5.91 2.46
C ILE A 154 21.04 6.25 1.64
N HIS A 155 19.94 6.55 2.33
CA HIS A 155 18.67 6.88 1.73
C HIS A 155 18.53 8.38 1.55
N THR A 156 18.11 8.81 0.36
CA THR A 156 17.60 10.16 0.11
C THR A 156 16.10 10.09 -0.22
N PHE A 157 15.42 11.21 -0.09
CA PHE A 157 13.97 11.33 -0.30
C PHE A 157 13.71 12.47 -1.29
N THR A 158 12.69 12.31 -2.09
CA THR A 158 12.15 13.37 -2.96
C THR A 158 10.65 13.25 -3.08
N ASP A 159 9.97 14.39 -3.19
CA ASP A 159 8.55 14.48 -3.53
C ASP A 159 8.34 15.09 -4.94
N ASP A 160 9.43 15.34 -5.68
CA ASP A 160 9.39 16.08 -6.94
C ASP A 160 8.86 15.25 -8.11
N PHE A 161 8.97 13.93 -8.04
CA PHE A 161 8.37 13.00 -9.00
C PHE A 161 7.76 11.79 -8.30
N GLN A 162 6.93 11.05 -9.01
CA GLN A 162 6.18 9.92 -8.49
C GLN A 162 6.25 8.73 -9.45
N ILE A 163 5.97 7.53 -8.93
CA ILE A 163 5.61 6.37 -9.75
C ILE A 163 4.14 6.04 -9.50
N HIS A 164 3.39 5.94 -10.58
CA HIS A 164 1.96 5.64 -10.59
C HIS A 164 1.72 4.21 -11.08
N HIS A 165 0.89 3.47 -10.39
CA HIS A 165 0.53 2.10 -10.75
C HIS A 165 -0.86 2.05 -11.39
N PHE A 166 -0.98 1.28 -12.47
CA PHE A 166 -2.20 1.10 -13.29
C PHE A 166 -2.49 -0.40 -13.44
N PRO A 167 -2.90 -1.09 -12.36
CA PRO A 167 -3.04 -2.52 -12.37
C PRO A 167 -4.18 -2.98 -13.24
N ASP A 168 -3.97 -4.09 -13.97
CA ASP A 168 -5.06 -4.82 -14.57
C ASP A 168 -6.00 -5.41 -13.52
N PRO A 169 -7.29 -5.61 -13.85
CA PRO A 169 -8.19 -6.37 -13.01
C PRO A 169 -7.65 -7.79 -12.85
N LYS A 170 -6.94 -8.05 -11.74
CA LYS A 170 -6.38 -9.40 -11.46
C LYS A 170 -7.43 -10.27 -10.79
N SER A 171 -7.53 -11.53 -11.25
CA SER A 171 -8.02 -12.60 -10.37
C SER A 171 -7.06 -12.67 -9.16
N LYS A 172 -7.60 -12.69 -7.95
CA LYS A 172 -6.82 -12.93 -6.72
C LYS A 172 -6.29 -14.37 -6.75
N SER A 173 -5.20 -14.62 -7.46
CA SER A 173 -4.45 -15.87 -7.33
C SER A 173 -3.56 -15.74 -6.10
N GLY A 174 -3.81 -16.54 -5.07
CA GLY A 174 -3.04 -16.46 -3.85
C GLY A 174 -1.60 -16.90 -4.06
N ASP A 175 -0.67 -16.09 -3.61
CA ASP A 175 0.75 -16.42 -3.55
C ASP A 175 1.10 -17.23 -2.28
N LEU A 176 0.09 -17.90 -1.67
CA LEU A 176 0.25 -18.55 -0.37
C LEU A 176 1.40 -19.58 -0.36
N SER A 177 1.49 -20.42 -1.38
CA SER A 177 2.57 -21.42 -1.47
C SER A 177 3.95 -20.78 -1.58
N LEU A 178 4.07 -19.66 -2.31
CA LEU A 178 5.33 -18.92 -2.41
C LEU A 178 5.69 -18.19 -1.11
N LEU A 179 4.68 -17.71 -0.36
CA LEU A 179 4.90 -17.11 0.95
C LEU A 179 5.31 -18.15 1.99
N GLU A 180 4.65 -19.32 2.02
CA GLU A 180 5.03 -20.43 2.89
C GLU A 180 6.47 -20.90 2.58
N GLU A 181 6.85 -20.97 1.30
CA GLU A 181 8.21 -21.25 0.85
C GLU A 181 9.19 -20.18 1.35
N SER A 182 8.87 -18.91 1.14
CA SER A 182 9.72 -17.78 1.55
C SER A 182 9.95 -17.75 3.06
N VAL A 183 8.92 -18.01 3.88
CA VAL A 183 9.07 -18.10 5.34
C VAL A 183 9.94 -19.31 5.74
N ARG A 184 9.85 -20.44 5.01
CA ARG A 184 10.71 -21.61 5.25
C ARG A 184 12.18 -21.31 4.96
N GLU A 185 12.47 -20.57 3.88
CA GLU A 185 13.84 -20.17 3.51
C GLU A 185 14.39 -19.09 4.45
N TRP A 186 13.53 -18.18 4.88
CA TRP A 186 13.89 -16.99 5.67
C TRP A 186 13.03 -16.88 6.95
N PRO A 187 13.14 -17.83 7.90
CA PRO A 187 12.26 -17.91 9.07
C PRO A 187 12.39 -16.71 10.02
N HIS A 188 13.48 -15.95 9.90
CA HIS A 188 13.76 -14.75 10.70
C HIS A 188 13.47 -13.44 9.97
N ASP A 189 12.94 -13.48 8.75
CA ASP A 189 12.49 -12.29 8.05
C ASP A 189 11.05 -11.92 8.50
N SER A 190 10.96 -10.91 9.36
CA SER A 190 9.69 -10.43 9.89
C SER A 190 8.78 -9.89 8.80
N ARG A 191 9.33 -9.26 7.76
CA ARG A 191 8.55 -8.69 6.65
C ARG A 191 7.81 -9.79 5.87
N ILE A 192 8.50 -10.85 5.49
CA ILE A 192 7.87 -11.99 4.77
C ILE A 192 6.81 -12.65 5.67
N LYS A 193 7.08 -12.76 6.97
CA LYS A 193 6.11 -13.30 7.93
C LYS A 193 4.87 -12.43 8.06
N ALA A 194 4.99 -11.11 8.02
CA ALA A 194 3.85 -10.20 7.99
C ALA A 194 2.97 -10.42 6.73
N TYR A 195 3.58 -10.60 5.56
CA TYR A 195 2.85 -10.92 4.33
C TYR A 195 2.14 -12.26 4.42
N LEU A 196 2.79 -13.31 4.97
CA LEU A 196 2.16 -14.61 5.18
C LEU A 196 0.93 -14.51 6.10
N GLY A 197 1.04 -13.78 7.21
CA GLY A 197 -0.08 -13.55 8.12
C GLY A 197 -1.25 -12.84 7.43
N ARG A 198 -0.95 -11.86 6.57
CA ARG A 198 -1.94 -11.13 5.76
C ARG A 198 -2.62 -12.03 4.73
N GLU A 199 -1.86 -12.89 4.06
CA GLU A 199 -2.40 -13.84 3.08
C GLU A 199 -3.32 -14.86 3.74
N TYR A 200 -2.94 -15.40 4.92
CA TYR A 200 -3.83 -16.25 5.71
C TYR A 200 -5.13 -15.52 6.09
N ALA A 201 -5.07 -14.24 6.43
CA ALA A 201 -6.27 -13.45 6.73
C ALA A 201 -7.15 -13.28 5.49
N TYR A 202 -6.59 -12.99 4.32
CA TYR A 202 -7.34 -12.88 3.06
C TYR A 202 -8.06 -14.19 2.69
N GLN A 203 -7.41 -15.32 2.93
CA GLN A 203 -7.98 -16.64 2.72
C GLN A 203 -8.86 -17.12 3.89
N LYS A 204 -9.00 -16.31 4.96
CA LYS A 204 -9.77 -16.61 6.18
C LYS A 204 -9.28 -17.87 6.92
N ILE A 205 -8.00 -18.16 6.83
CA ILE A 205 -7.33 -19.26 7.56
C ILE A 205 -6.89 -18.70 8.93
N TRP A 206 -7.86 -18.41 9.80
CA TRP A 206 -7.68 -17.60 11.00
C TRP A 206 -6.69 -18.19 12.01
N ASP A 207 -6.67 -19.50 12.21
CA ASP A 207 -5.75 -20.15 13.15
C ASP A 207 -4.29 -19.95 12.73
N LYS A 208 -3.97 -20.17 11.45
CA LYS A 208 -2.65 -19.91 10.92
C LYS A 208 -2.30 -18.42 10.91
N CYS A 209 -3.27 -17.55 10.59
CA CYS A 209 -3.11 -16.10 10.66
C CYS A 209 -2.70 -15.66 12.06
N ALA A 210 -3.45 -16.09 13.09
CA ALA A 210 -3.18 -15.72 14.48
C ALA A 210 -1.81 -16.23 14.96
N ALA A 211 -1.46 -17.50 14.67
CA ALA A 211 -0.16 -18.06 15.00
C ALA A 211 0.98 -17.27 14.35
N THR A 212 0.88 -17.00 13.05
CA THR A 212 1.90 -16.28 12.28
C THR A 212 2.10 -14.85 12.79
N TYR A 213 1.00 -14.12 13.06
CA TYR A 213 1.12 -12.75 13.57
C TYR A 213 1.63 -12.67 15.00
N LYS A 214 1.31 -13.63 15.87
CA LYS A 214 1.90 -13.69 17.22
C LYS A 214 3.42 -13.91 17.16
N GLU A 215 3.90 -14.78 16.27
CA GLU A 215 5.33 -14.93 16.03
C GLU A 215 5.94 -13.64 15.46
N PHE A 216 5.29 -13.01 14.47
CA PHE A 216 5.73 -11.75 13.88
C PHE A 216 5.89 -10.65 14.94
N LEU A 217 4.92 -10.50 15.85
CA LEU A 217 4.96 -9.49 16.92
C LEU A 217 6.15 -9.69 17.88
N GLY A 218 6.63 -10.93 18.05
CA GLY A 218 7.84 -11.23 18.80
C GLY A 218 9.15 -10.91 18.07
N MET A 219 9.10 -10.64 16.77
CA MET A 219 10.28 -10.45 15.92
C MET A 219 10.46 -9.02 15.41
N SER A 220 9.36 -8.31 15.14
CA SER A 220 9.38 -7.02 14.45
C SER A 220 9.27 -5.85 15.43
N PHE A 221 10.03 -4.78 15.14
CA PHE A 221 9.92 -3.48 15.81
C PHE A 221 9.26 -2.41 14.91
N ASP A 222 8.84 -2.78 13.69
CA ASP A 222 8.10 -1.88 12.81
C ASP A 222 6.69 -1.66 13.37
N THR A 223 6.44 -0.47 13.90
CA THR A 223 5.19 -0.15 14.59
C THR A 223 3.98 -0.14 13.66
N VAL A 224 4.15 0.20 12.38
CA VAL A 224 3.07 0.24 11.38
C VAL A 224 2.63 -1.18 11.04
N GLU A 225 3.57 -2.06 10.73
CA GLU A 225 3.30 -3.47 10.46
C GLU A 225 2.73 -4.18 11.70
N ARG A 226 3.24 -3.86 12.88
CA ARG A 226 2.71 -4.37 14.16
C ARG A 226 1.27 -3.94 14.39
N CYS A 227 0.94 -2.68 14.12
CA CYS A 227 -0.43 -2.17 14.21
C CYS A 227 -1.37 -2.94 13.27
N GLN A 228 -0.96 -3.19 12.04
CA GLN A 228 -1.75 -3.97 11.09
C GLN A 228 -1.95 -5.42 11.56
N ALA A 229 -0.90 -6.06 12.07
CA ALA A 229 -0.98 -7.42 12.63
C ALA A 229 -1.96 -7.48 13.81
N LEU A 230 -1.88 -6.53 14.74
CA LEU A 230 -2.77 -6.42 15.90
C LEU A 230 -4.23 -6.19 15.50
N THR A 231 -4.46 -5.31 14.50
CA THR A 231 -5.81 -5.07 13.99
C THR A 231 -6.38 -6.33 13.30
N THR A 232 -5.54 -7.11 12.64
CA THR A 232 -5.95 -8.38 12.02
C THR A 232 -6.18 -9.47 13.07
N LEU A 233 -5.36 -9.53 14.13
CA LEU A 233 -5.57 -10.42 15.27
C LEU A 233 -6.92 -10.17 15.95
N ALA A 234 -7.39 -8.93 15.99
CA ALA A 234 -8.72 -8.59 16.50
C ALA A 234 -9.88 -9.23 15.70
N GLN A 235 -9.62 -9.57 14.44
CA GLN A 235 -10.57 -10.33 13.61
C GLN A 235 -10.39 -11.84 13.76
N ALA A 236 -9.14 -12.30 13.90
CA ALA A 236 -8.81 -13.71 14.02
C ALA A 236 -9.20 -14.29 15.42
N GLU A 237 -9.18 -13.46 16.45
CA GLU A 237 -9.50 -13.82 17.84
C GLU A 237 -10.57 -12.87 18.40
N PRO A 238 -11.86 -13.06 18.04
CA PRO A 238 -12.94 -12.16 18.44
C PRO A 238 -13.10 -12.00 19.95
N GLU A 239 -12.77 -13.05 20.74
CA GLU A 239 -12.80 -13.03 22.20
C GLU A 239 -11.78 -12.06 22.81
N ASN A 240 -10.70 -11.77 22.10
CA ASN A 240 -9.64 -10.84 22.47
C ASN A 240 -9.69 -9.51 21.68
N LYS A 241 -10.75 -9.28 20.88
CA LYS A 241 -10.88 -8.15 19.93
C LYS A 241 -10.46 -6.81 20.56
N LEU A 242 -11.06 -6.47 21.69
CA LEU A 242 -10.81 -5.19 22.35
C LEU A 242 -9.36 -5.04 22.83
N PHE A 243 -8.76 -6.12 23.33
CA PHE A 243 -7.36 -6.12 23.74
C PHE A 243 -6.45 -5.79 22.56
N TRP A 244 -6.61 -6.51 21.45
CA TRP A 244 -5.78 -6.31 20.25
C TRP A 244 -5.94 -4.92 19.64
N LEU A 245 -7.17 -4.40 19.56
CA LEU A 245 -7.42 -3.04 19.03
C LEU A 245 -6.79 -1.94 19.90
N LYS A 246 -6.80 -2.10 21.23
CA LYS A 246 -6.13 -1.15 22.14
C LYS A 246 -4.61 -1.19 21.96
N GLN A 247 -4.03 -2.36 21.79
CA GLN A 247 -2.60 -2.49 21.50
C GLN A 247 -2.25 -1.84 20.16
N ALA A 248 -3.06 -2.05 19.11
CA ALA A 248 -2.87 -1.41 17.81
C ALA A 248 -2.87 0.13 17.91
N ALA A 249 -3.80 0.71 18.66
CA ALA A 249 -3.88 2.16 18.87
C ALA A 249 -2.69 2.72 19.68
N TYR A 250 -2.05 1.88 20.50
CA TYR A 250 -0.84 2.26 21.22
C TYR A 250 0.41 2.26 20.34
N GLU A 251 0.51 1.29 19.41
CA GLU A 251 1.67 1.16 18.51
C GLU A 251 1.83 2.39 17.58
N VAL A 252 0.72 2.91 17.02
CA VAL A 252 0.76 4.03 16.06
C VAL A 252 -0.26 5.14 16.39
N PRO A 253 0.09 6.02 17.34
CA PRO A 253 -0.82 7.10 17.76
C PRO A 253 -1.10 8.15 16.66
N THR A 254 -0.38 8.08 15.55
CA THR A 254 -0.51 8.98 14.39
C THR A 254 -1.48 8.48 13.32
N HIS A 255 -2.04 7.28 13.47
CA HIS A 255 -2.95 6.65 12.51
C HIS A 255 -4.40 6.67 13.00
N ARG A 256 -5.33 6.89 12.08
CA ARG A 256 -6.77 6.86 12.36
C ARG A 256 -7.32 5.45 12.46
N GLU A 257 -6.78 4.52 11.69
CA GLU A 257 -7.28 3.17 11.49
C GLU A 257 -7.58 2.42 12.80
N PRO A 258 -6.66 2.32 13.77
CA PRO A 258 -6.95 1.60 15.01
C PRO A 258 -7.98 2.33 15.89
N LEU A 259 -8.03 3.65 15.84
CA LEU A 259 -9.04 4.43 16.58
C LEU A 259 -10.43 4.27 15.95
N VAL A 260 -10.51 4.25 14.61
CA VAL A 260 -11.75 3.98 13.88
C VAL A 260 -12.22 2.54 14.12
N ALA A 261 -11.30 1.58 14.16
CA ALA A 261 -11.64 0.19 14.51
C ALA A 261 -12.17 0.05 15.94
N LEU A 262 -11.61 0.81 16.89
CA LEU A 262 -12.15 0.88 18.26
C LEU A 262 -13.54 1.54 18.29
N ALA A 263 -13.73 2.65 17.58
CA ALA A 263 -15.05 3.31 17.47
C ALA A 263 -16.07 2.35 16.86
N GLN A 264 -15.72 1.61 15.83
CA GLN A 264 -16.57 0.59 15.20
C GLN A 264 -16.92 -0.53 16.18
N HIS A 265 -15.96 -1.03 16.96
CA HIS A 265 -16.21 -2.03 18.00
C HIS A 265 -17.23 -1.54 19.02
N TYR A 266 -17.10 -0.30 19.51
CA TYR A 266 -18.05 0.26 20.48
C TYR A 266 -19.40 0.61 19.84
N TYR A 267 -19.45 0.97 18.56
CA TYR A 267 -20.69 1.09 17.80
C TYR A 267 -21.46 -0.26 17.78
N GLU A 268 -20.76 -1.36 17.44
CA GLU A 268 -21.33 -2.71 17.43
C GLU A 268 -21.87 -3.15 18.81
N ALA A 269 -21.23 -2.68 19.87
CA ALA A 269 -21.65 -2.91 21.26
C ALA A 269 -22.71 -1.92 21.77
N ALA A 270 -23.16 -0.96 20.94
CA ALA A 270 -24.03 0.15 21.34
C ALA A 270 -23.49 0.99 22.53
N ASP A 271 -22.19 0.99 22.74
CA ASP A 271 -21.50 1.87 23.69
C ASP A 271 -21.21 3.23 23.04
N TRP A 272 -22.24 4.06 23.00
CA TRP A 272 -22.20 5.33 22.27
C TRP A 272 -21.17 6.33 22.82
N LYS A 273 -20.92 6.26 24.13
CA LYS A 273 -19.93 7.15 24.76
C LYS A 273 -18.51 6.86 24.27
N ASN A 274 -18.12 5.59 24.26
CA ASN A 274 -16.80 5.19 23.78
C ASN A 274 -16.70 5.31 22.25
N CYS A 275 -17.76 4.99 21.50
CA CYS A 275 -17.82 5.23 20.06
C CYS A 275 -17.57 6.71 19.73
N TYR A 276 -18.24 7.62 20.44
CA TYR A 276 -18.07 9.06 20.31
C TYR A 276 -16.61 9.50 20.61
N ASP A 277 -16.04 9.05 21.74
CA ASP A 277 -14.68 9.43 22.14
C ASP A 277 -13.62 8.98 21.12
N TYR A 278 -13.68 7.72 20.71
CA TYR A 278 -12.70 7.19 19.75
C TYR A 278 -12.86 7.80 18.35
N SER A 279 -14.07 8.10 17.90
CA SER A 279 -14.31 8.82 16.64
C SER A 279 -13.72 10.23 16.69
N HIS A 280 -13.95 10.96 17.77
CA HIS A 280 -13.33 12.27 18.00
C HIS A 280 -11.80 12.22 18.02
N ARG A 281 -11.23 11.24 18.71
CA ARG A 281 -9.78 11.06 18.77
C ARG A 281 -9.20 10.78 17.39
N ALA A 282 -9.86 9.98 16.58
CA ALA A 282 -9.45 9.74 15.20
C ALA A 282 -9.43 11.04 14.38
N LEU A 283 -10.48 11.87 14.48
CA LEU A 283 -10.60 13.13 13.74
C LEU A 283 -9.59 14.20 14.18
N LYS A 284 -9.07 14.13 15.41
CA LYS A 284 -7.98 15.02 15.87
C LYS A 284 -6.65 14.76 15.17
N ILE A 285 -6.47 13.59 14.56
CA ILE A 285 -5.29 13.29 13.76
C ILE A 285 -5.51 13.89 12.36
N THR A 286 -4.86 15.01 12.07
CA THR A 286 -5.06 15.74 10.80
C THR A 286 -3.97 15.51 9.77
N LYS A 287 -2.76 15.08 10.19
CA LYS A 287 -1.64 14.82 9.30
C LYS A 287 -1.72 13.37 8.80
N HIS A 288 -2.04 13.21 7.51
CA HIS A 288 -2.09 11.89 6.87
C HIS A 288 -0.67 11.31 6.71
N PRO A 289 -0.40 10.13 7.27
CA PRO A 289 0.90 9.45 7.06
C PRO A 289 1.08 9.00 5.61
N MET A 290 2.33 8.97 5.17
CA MET A 290 2.71 8.40 3.87
C MET A 290 3.06 6.92 4.05
N ASP A 291 2.04 6.10 4.29
CA ASP A 291 2.20 4.66 4.39
C ASP A 291 0.98 3.89 3.83
N TYR A 292 1.23 2.65 3.42
CA TYR A 292 0.26 1.83 2.70
C TYR A 292 -0.86 1.26 3.59
N THR A 293 -0.76 1.39 4.91
CA THR A 293 -1.78 0.89 5.85
C THR A 293 -2.92 1.89 6.04
N CYS A 294 -2.71 3.15 5.64
CA CYS A 294 -3.75 4.16 5.64
C CYS A 294 -4.87 3.81 4.66
N THR A 295 -6.10 3.84 5.14
CA THR A 295 -7.29 3.49 4.34
C THR A 295 -8.12 4.73 4.00
N PRO A 296 -8.62 4.85 2.76
CA PRO A 296 -9.44 6.00 2.37
C PRO A 296 -10.67 6.20 3.28
N GLU A 297 -11.26 5.12 3.78
CA GLU A 297 -12.43 5.16 4.66
C GLU A 297 -12.11 5.81 6.00
N ALA A 298 -11.01 5.43 6.65
CA ALA A 298 -10.60 5.97 7.95
C ALA A 298 -10.17 7.44 7.86
N TRP A 299 -9.61 7.87 6.72
CA TRP A 299 -9.24 9.25 6.44
C TRP A 299 -10.35 10.05 5.76
N GLY A 300 -11.43 9.39 5.35
CA GLY A 300 -12.60 9.95 4.70
C GLY A 300 -13.82 10.00 5.61
N TRP A 301 -14.88 9.30 5.17
CA TRP A 301 -16.23 9.40 5.71
C TRP A 301 -16.46 8.64 7.03
N GLN A 302 -15.74 7.53 7.27
CA GLN A 302 -16.09 6.57 8.31
C GLN A 302 -16.05 7.14 9.74
N PRO A 303 -15.02 7.87 10.20
CA PRO A 303 -15.03 8.44 11.56
C PRO A 303 -16.12 9.50 11.75
N HIS A 304 -16.52 10.23 10.70
CA HIS A 304 -17.63 11.19 10.73
C HIS A 304 -18.98 10.50 10.87
N ASP A 305 -19.20 9.40 10.14
CA ASP A 305 -20.43 8.60 10.23
C ASP A 305 -20.59 7.97 11.63
N LEU A 306 -19.54 7.32 12.14
CA LEU A 306 -19.54 6.76 13.49
C LEU A 306 -19.80 7.82 14.55
N LEU A 307 -19.18 9.00 14.42
CA LEU A 307 -19.40 10.10 15.34
C LEU A 307 -20.82 10.63 15.27
N SER A 308 -21.38 10.78 14.05
CA SER A 308 -22.77 11.21 13.86
C SER A 308 -23.76 10.25 14.55
N ILE A 309 -23.60 8.94 14.36
CA ILE A 309 -24.49 7.95 14.97
C ILE A 309 -24.33 7.95 16.50
N ALA A 310 -23.12 8.05 17.02
CA ALA A 310 -22.88 8.15 18.45
C ALA A 310 -23.49 9.44 19.05
N ALA A 311 -23.29 10.57 18.41
CA ALA A 311 -23.86 11.87 18.79
C ALA A 311 -25.41 11.84 18.80
N TRP A 312 -26.04 11.19 17.80
CA TRP A 312 -27.48 10.96 17.80
C TRP A 312 -27.96 10.27 19.06
N ASN A 313 -27.34 9.16 19.42
CA ASN A 313 -27.73 8.36 20.59
C ASN A 313 -27.45 9.09 21.93
N LEU A 314 -26.47 10.00 21.93
CA LEU A 314 -26.16 10.89 23.05
C LEU A 314 -27.00 12.16 23.07
N ARG A 315 -27.93 12.35 22.13
CA ARG A 315 -28.78 13.53 21.93
C ARG A 315 -28.02 14.83 21.64
N LEU A 316 -26.84 14.72 21.06
CA LEU A 316 -26.03 15.85 20.59
C LEU A 316 -26.39 16.14 19.12
N TYR A 317 -27.62 16.63 18.90
CA TYR A 317 -28.23 16.66 17.57
C TYR A 317 -27.56 17.62 16.59
N ASP A 318 -27.03 18.76 17.08
CA ASP A 318 -26.33 19.72 16.21
C ASP A 318 -25.04 19.10 15.66
N GLU A 319 -24.24 18.46 16.49
CA GLU A 319 -23.03 17.76 16.08
C GLU A 319 -23.35 16.55 15.21
N CYS A 320 -24.40 15.79 15.56
CA CYS A 320 -24.89 14.68 14.73
C CYS A 320 -25.14 15.15 13.27
N LEU A 321 -25.86 16.27 13.10
CA LEU A 321 -26.18 16.83 11.78
C LEU A 321 -24.91 17.29 11.04
N GLU A 322 -24.00 17.97 11.72
CA GLU A 322 -22.74 18.44 11.14
C GLU A 322 -21.90 17.26 10.63
N GLN A 323 -21.74 16.25 11.47
CA GLN A 323 -20.92 15.08 11.13
C GLN A 323 -21.56 14.21 10.04
N ALA A 324 -22.89 14.07 10.01
CA ALA A 324 -23.60 13.38 8.94
C ALA A 324 -23.42 14.08 7.58
N LYS A 325 -23.46 15.42 7.53
CA LYS A 325 -23.19 16.19 6.32
C LYS A 325 -21.75 15.97 5.85
N THR A 326 -20.80 16.08 6.75
CA THR A 326 -19.37 15.87 6.41
C THR A 326 -19.10 14.44 5.91
N ALA A 327 -19.73 13.42 6.51
CA ALA A 327 -19.60 12.05 6.03
C ALA A 327 -20.12 11.91 4.59
N LEU A 328 -21.29 12.51 4.28
CA LEU A 328 -21.86 12.47 2.94
C LEU A 328 -21.03 13.26 1.93
N GLU A 329 -20.46 14.41 2.28
CA GLU A 329 -19.54 15.18 1.42
C GLU A 329 -18.33 14.36 1.00
N LYS A 330 -17.81 13.52 1.92
CA LYS A 330 -16.66 12.65 1.66
C LYS A 330 -17.03 11.36 0.91
N SER A 331 -18.28 10.98 0.86
CA SER A 331 -18.79 9.82 0.11
C SER A 331 -20.17 10.12 -0.48
N PRO A 332 -20.25 10.98 -1.51
CA PRO A 332 -21.51 11.53 -2.00
C PRO A 332 -22.44 10.52 -2.65
N ASP A 333 -21.94 9.36 -3.07
CA ASP A 333 -22.73 8.33 -3.71
C ASP A 333 -23.26 7.26 -2.74
N ASP A 334 -22.87 7.31 -1.46
CA ASP A 334 -23.32 6.35 -0.45
C ASP A 334 -24.80 6.59 -0.10
N THR A 335 -25.65 5.65 -0.54
CA THR A 335 -27.10 5.70 -0.30
C THR A 335 -27.46 5.65 1.19
N ARG A 336 -26.68 4.93 2.00
CA ARG A 336 -26.91 4.81 3.45
C ARG A 336 -26.67 6.17 4.13
N LEU A 337 -25.58 6.85 3.78
CA LEU A 337 -25.28 8.19 4.33
C LEU A 337 -26.35 9.22 3.92
N LYS A 338 -26.82 9.18 2.65
CA LYS A 338 -27.95 10.02 2.20
C LYS A 338 -29.21 9.79 3.04
N ASN A 339 -29.56 8.53 3.27
CA ASN A 339 -30.74 8.18 4.06
C ASN A 339 -30.59 8.59 5.53
N ASN A 340 -29.40 8.37 6.13
CA ASN A 340 -29.11 8.77 7.50
C ASN A 340 -29.26 10.29 7.66
N LEU A 341 -28.65 11.08 6.78
CA LEU A 341 -28.75 12.55 6.82
C LEU A 341 -30.20 13.02 6.74
N LYS A 342 -30.98 12.47 5.80
CA LYS A 342 -32.39 12.81 5.65
C LYS A 342 -33.19 12.52 6.93
N LEU A 343 -33.01 11.36 7.55
CA LEU A 343 -33.66 11.01 8.82
C LEU A 343 -33.32 12.00 9.94
N ILE A 344 -32.07 12.41 10.03
CA ILE A 344 -31.60 13.39 11.01
C ILE A 344 -32.26 14.76 10.78
N GLU A 345 -32.25 15.25 9.53
CA GLU A 345 -32.85 16.53 9.16
C GLU A 345 -34.36 16.57 9.43
N ASP A 346 -35.10 15.53 9.03
CA ASP A 346 -36.52 15.39 9.24
C ASP A 346 -36.88 15.41 10.74
N PHE A 347 -36.08 14.70 11.58
CA PHE A 347 -36.27 14.69 13.01
C PHE A 347 -36.04 16.06 13.66
N ILE A 348 -34.95 16.74 13.31
CA ILE A 348 -34.59 18.07 13.84
C ILE A 348 -35.65 19.08 13.44
N ALA A 349 -36.11 19.07 12.18
CA ALA A 349 -37.14 19.97 11.71
C ALA A 349 -38.46 19.79 12.49
N LYS A 350 -38.85 18.53 12.78
CA LYS A 350 -40.09 18.20 13.45
C LYS A 350 -40.07 18.45 14.97
N ASN A 351 -38.93 18.24 15.63
CA ASN A 351 -38.89 18.13 17.09
C ASN A 351 -38.08 19.23 17.79
N LEU A 352 -37.20 19.95 17.08
CA LEU A 352 -36.27 20.91 17.70
C LEU A 352 -36.39 22.33 17.15
N ARG A 353 -37.10 22.54 16.03
CA ARG A 353 -37.31 23.84 15.39
C ARG A 353 -38.78 24.23 15.27
N GLY A 354 -39.68 23.52 16.01
CA GLY A 354 -41.09 23.80 16.12
C GLY A 354 -41.41 24.69 17.30
#